data_8ed8da86b7d605081579a3ea80bae11e
#
_entry.id   8ed8da86b7d605081579a3ea80bae11e
#
_cell.length_a   1.000
_cell.length_b   1.000
_cell.length_c   1.000
_cell.angle_alpha   90.00
_cell.angle_beta   90.00
_cell.angle_gamma   90.00
#
_symmetry.space_group_name_H-M   'P 1'
#
loop_
_entity.id
_entity.type
_entity.pdbx_description
1 polymer ?
#
loop_
_entity_poly.entity_id
_entity_poly.type
_entity_poly.pdbx_seq_one_letter_code
_entity_poly.pdbx_strand_id
1 'polypeptide(L)'
;LGKLLVFNFNKMQMRGEIDLNSYAQDGLRVGPSCMVQRDGKVFVALSQFDANWMPHKNSVEFALIDAKTHKAEKLIKNETIGMSFPTRPITNGTLFVDEKGDIYFSCLGSFGFIPEFHAGFGRIKKGETEIDATYKIRLDETNIAGLDKKGDYVAAMQYAGNGKAYTYISVSALDPKALANPYSAIIACPVEVDLYNRTLTLIKDLPISNPHSIAIGKYKDLVVYGCGNATSTGFYYFNTTTRKAWGPVIKTVGNPSSIFFMK
;
A
#
# COMPACT_ATOMS: atom_id res chain seq x y z
N LEU A 1 -15.85 -10.70 -9.64
CA LEU A 1 -15.20 -9.42 -9.39
C LEU A 1 -16.26 -8.37 -9.03
N GLY A 2 -15.87 -7.30 -8.31
CA GLY A 2 -16.78 -6.20 -7.99
C GLY A 2 -17.77 -6.47 -6.86
N LYS A 3 -17.56 -7.49 -6.04
CA LYS A 3 -18.44 -7.82 -4.91
C LYS A 3 -17.67 -7.95 -3.61
N LEU A 4 -18.33 -7.59 -2.49
CA LEU A 4 -17.89 -7.89 -1.14
C LEU A 4 -18.81 -8.96 -0.54
N LEU A 5 -18.22 -9.93 0.14
CA LEU A 5 -18.97 -10.96 0.85
C LEU A 5 -19.13 -10.55 2.31
N VAL A 6 -20.37 -10.60 2.80
CA VAL A 6 -20.70 -10.34 4.20
C VAL A 6 -20.78 -11.66 4.94
N PHE A 7 -19.91 -11.85 5.92
CA PHE A 7 -19.78 -13.09 6.68
C PHE A 7 -20.20 -12.91 8.15
N ASN A 8 -20.92 -13.89 8.68
CA ASN A 8 -21.09 -14.01 10.11
C ASN A 8 -19.98 -14.88 10.69
N PHE A 9 -19.03 -14.24 11.34
CA PHE A 9 -17.84 -14.92 11.89
C PHE A 9 -18.22 -16.01 12.92
N ASN A 10 -19.16 -15.73 13.83
CA ASN A 10 -19.55 -16.67 14.89
C ASN A 10 -20.22 -17.93 14.34
N LYS A 11 -20.94 -17.84 13.24
CA LYS A 11 -21.62 -18.95 12.60
C LYS A 11 -20.88 -19.52 11.39
N MET A 12 -19.78 -18.90 11.00
CA MET A 12 -19.00 -19.23 9.78
C MET A 12 -19.90 -19.34 8.54
N GLN A 13 -20.86 -18.42 8.41
CA GLN A 13 -21.85 -18.43 7.33
C GLN A 13 -21.86 -17.12 6.58
N MET A 14 -21.95 -17.21 5.26
CA MET A 14 -22.22 -16.06 4.41
C MET A 14 -23.62 -15.54 4.69
N ARG A 15 -23.75 -14.23 4.89
CA ARG A 15 -25.04 -13.52 5.10
C ARG A 15 -25.56 -12.83 3.86
N GLY A 16 -24.66 -12.49 2.93
CA GLY A 16 -25.03 -11.77 1.74
C GLY A 16 -23.81 -11.25 0.99
N GLU A 17 -24.06 -10.45 -0.01
CA GLU A 17 -23.05 -9.78 -0.81
C GLU A 17 -23.45 -8.32 -1.04
N ILE A 18 -22.44 -7.47 -1.26
CA ILE A 18 -22.61 -6.09 -1.67
C ILE A 18 -22.02 -5.99 -3.08
N ASP A 19 -22.87 -5.70 -4.06
CA ASP A 19 -22.46 -5.55 -5.45
C ASP A 19 -21.98 -4.12 -5.69
N LEU A 20 -20.74 -3.97 -6.15
CA LEU A 20 -20.09 -2.71 -6.48
C LEU A 20 -19.90 -2.52 -7.99
N ASN A 21 -20.40 -3.46 -8.82
CA ASN A 21 -20.23 -3.37 -10.27
C ASN A 21 -20.92 -2.14 -10.88
N SER A 22 -21.96 -1.61 -10.22
CA SER A 22 -22.61 -0.36 -10.63
C SER A 22 -21.68 0.87 -10.56
N TYR A 23 -20.54 0.77 -9.86
CA TYR A 23 -19.51 1.80 -9.80
C TYR A 23 -18.47 1.68 -10.92
N ALA A 24 -18.54 0.62 -11.73
CA ALA A 24 -17.68 0.48 -12.90
C ALA A 24 -17.93 1.64 -13.89
N GLN A 25 -16.86 2.23 -14.41
CA GLN A 25 -16.90 3.36 -15.33
C GLN A 25 -16.40 2.91 -16.71
N ASP A 26 -17.00 3.46 -17.77
CA ASP A 26 -16.50 3.35 -19.13
C ASP A 26 -16.17 1.92 -19.59
N GLY A 27 -16.99 0.92 -19.17
CA GLY A 27 -16.77 -0.49 -19.51
C GLY A 27 -15.62 -1.16 -18.75
N LEU A 28 -15.04 -0.49 -17.77
CA LEU A 28 -14.00 -1.05 -16.91
C LEU A 28 -14.56 -2.09 -15.93
N ARG A 29 -13.65 -2.85 -15.32
CA ARG A 29 -13.95 -3.77 -14.23
C ARG A 29 -13.61 -3.13 -12.90
N VAL A 30 -14.43 -3.40 -11.88
CA VAL A 30 -14.21 -2.95 -10.51
C VAL A 30 -13.61 -4.09 -9.68
N GLY A 31 -12.50 -3.80 -9.00
CA GLY A 31 -11.85 -4.68 -8.05
C GLY A 31 -11.77 -4.04 -6.66
N PRO A 32 -12.60 -4.44 -5.68
CA PRO A 32 -12.38 -4.06 -4.30
C PRO A 32 -11.08 -4.68 -3.80
N SER A 33 -10.22 -3.87 -3.18
CA SER A 33 -8.89 -4.31 -2.74
C SER A 33 -8.77 -4.40 -1.22
N CYS A 34 -8.80 -3.29 -0.52
CA CYS A 34 -8.73 -3.20 0.93
C CYS A 34 -9.87 -2.36 1.46
N MET A 35 -10.14 -2.49 2.75
CA MET A 35 -11.18 -1.69 3.39
C MET A 35 -10.76 -1.27 4.80
N VAL A 36 -11.29 -0.14 5.26
CA VAL A 36 -11.15 0.35 6.63
C VAL A 36 -12.48 0.92 7.10
N GLN A 37 -12.77 0.73 8.38
CA GLN A 37 -13.97 1.29 8.99
C GLN A 37 -13.60 2.54 9.82
N ARG A 38 -14.41 3.60 9.67
CA ARG A 38 -14.34 4.82 10.48
C ARG A 38 -15.72 5.47 10.56
N ASP A 39 -16.12 5.92 11.75
CA ASP A 39 -17.35 6.68 12.01
C ASP A 39 -18.62 6.02 11.43
N GLY A 40 -18.76 4.70 11.59
CA GLY A 40 -19.92 3.93 11.11
C GLY A 40 -19.95 3.70 9.58
N LYS A 41 -18.90 4.09 8.87
CA LYS A 41 -18.73 3.88 7.44
C LYS A 41 -17.55 2.95 7.15
N VAL A 42 -17.69 2.15 6.09
CA VAL A 42 -16.61 1.34 5.54
C VAL A 42 -16.16 1.97 4.23
N PHE A 43 -14.89 2.32 4.17
CA PHE A 43 -14.21 2.84 2.98
C PHE A 43 -13.55 1.67 2.28
N VAL A 44 -14.01 1.33 1.09
CA VAL A 44 -13.51 0.22 0.29
C VAL A 44 -12.75 0.77 -0.89
N ALA A 45 -11.45 0.55 -0.92
CA ALA A 45 -10.62 0.96 -2.05
C ALA A 45 -11.01 0.17 -3.30
N LEU A 46 -11.25 0.87 -4.40
CA LEU A 46 -11.64 0.31 -5.69
C LEU A 46 -10.56 0.56 -6.73
N SER A 47 -10.06 -0.53 -7.31
CA SER A 47 -9.25 -0.46 -8.52
C SER A 47 -10.16 -0.65 -9.72
N GLN A 48 -10.16 0.33 -10.63
CA GLN A 48 -10.83 0.17 -11.92
C GLN A 48 -9.79 -0.12 -13.00
N PHE A 49 -9.98 -1.19 -13.74
CA PHE A 49 -8.99 -1.70 -14.67
C PHE A 49 -9.61 -2.24 -15.96
N ASP A 50 -8.84 -2.18 -17.02
CA ASP A 50 -9.17 -2.70 -18.34
C ASP A 50 -9.02 -4.23 -18.43
N ALA A 51 -9.13 -4.77 -19.64
CA ALA A 51 -8.96 -6.21 -19.88
C ALA A 51 -7.54 -6.72 -19.56
N ASN A 52 -6.54 -5.84 -19.54
CA ASN A 52 -5.13 -6.15 -19.25
C ASN A 52 -4.75 -5.92 -17.78
N TRP A 53 -5.74 -5.66 -16.92
CA TRP A 53 -5.54 -5.37 -15.49
C TRP A 53 -4.79 -4.07 -15.21
N MET A 54 -4.76 -3.16 -16.18
CA MET A 54 -4.12 -1.85 -16.04
C MET A 54 -5.14 -0.76 -15.71
N PRO A 55 -4.72 0.27 -14.95
CA PRO A 55 -5.57 1.43 -14.73
C PRO A 55 -5.88 2.11 -16.06
N HIS A 56 -7.05 2.76 -16.14
CA HIS A 56 -7.45 3.52 -17.32
C HIS A 56 -7.00 4.99 -17.23
N LYS A 57 -6.94 5.52 -16.02
CA LYS A 57 -6.57 6.91 -15.74
C LYS A 57 -6.03 7.06 -14.32
N ASN A 58 -5.40 8.20 -14.02
CA ASN A 58 -5.02 8.55 -12.66
C ASN A 58 -6.25 9.04 -11.89
N SER A 59 -6.99 8.08 -11.36
CA SER A 59 -8.16 8.30 -10.51
C SER A 59 -8.07 7.41 -9.28
N VAL A 60 -8.29 8.00 -8.12
CA VAL A 60 -8.38 7.27 -6.85
C VAL A 60 -9.83 7.15 -6.47
N GLU A 61 -10.27 5.94 -6.19
CA GLU A 61 -11.67 5.65 -5.98
C GLU A 61 -11.91 4.77 -4.75
N PHE A 62 -12.99 5.09 -4.01
CA PHE A 62 -13.49 4.30 -2.90
C PHE A 62 -15.00 4.14 -2.98
N ALA A 63 -15.52 2.96 -2.66
CA ALA A 63 -16.93 2.81 -2.33
C ALA A 63 -17.12 3.15 -0.84
N LEU A 64 -18.09 4.00 -0.54
CA LEU A 64 -18.56 4.27 0.81
C LEU A 64 -19.74 3.36 1.12
N ILE A 65 -19.62 2.60 2.20
CA ILE A 65 -20.63 1.63 2.62
C ILE A 65 -21.06 1.96 4.06
N ASP A 66 -22.34 1.94 4.31
CA ASP A 66 -22.85 2.03 5.67
C ASP A 66 -22.58 0.71 6.43
N ALA A 67 -21.83 0.81 7.53
CA ALA A 67 -21.35 -0.35 8.27
C ALA A 67 -22.48 -1.14 8.97
N LYS A 68 -23.63 -0.51 9.25
CA LYS A 68 -24.78 -1.13 9.93
C LYS A 68 -25.72 -1.82 8.95
N THR A 69 -26.02 -1.14 7.84
CA THR A 69 -27.00 -1.63 6.85
C THR A 69 -26.36 -2.44 5.73
N HIS A 70 -25.03 -2.37 5.60
CA HIS A 70 -24.23 -2.97 4.51
C HIS A 70 -24.63 -2.44 3.11
N LYS A 71 -25.19 -1.24 3.04
CA LYS A 71 -25.57 -0.62 1.76
C LYS A 71 -24.45 0.25 1.24
N ALA A 72 -24.11 0.10 -0.03
CA ALA A 72 -23.25 1.02 -0.76
C ALA A 72 -24.00 2.35 -0.91
N GLU A 73 -23.36 3.46 -0.50
CA GLU A 73 -23.97 4.79 -0.49
C GLU A 73 -23.54 5.63 -1.67
N LYS A 74 -22.24 5.65 -1.95
CA LYS A 74 -21.69 6.44 -3.06
C LYS A 74 -20.33 5.95 -3.49
N LEU A 75 -19.93 6.35 -4.69
CA LEU A 75 -18.55 6.31 -5.19
C LEU A 75 -17.86 7.62 -4.82
N ILE A 76 -16.76 7.52 -4.08
CA ILE A 76 -15.82 8.61 -3.83
C ILE A 76 -14.78 8.57 -4.93
N LYS A 77 -14.50 9.69 -5.59
CA LYS A 77 -13.56 9.76 -6.70
C LYS A 77 -12.73 11.02 -6.65
N ASN A 78 -11.44 10.90 -6.91
CA ASN A 78 -10.54 12.05 -7.02
C ASN A 78 -9.47 11.82 -8.10
N GLU A 79 -9.43 12.71 -9.08
CA GLU A 79 -8.42 12.74 -10.14
C GLU A 79 -7.34 13.81 -9.89
N THR A 80 -7.60 14.78 -8.99
CA THR A 80 -6.71 15.91 -8.72
C THR A 80 -5.39 15.51 -8.11
N ILE A 81 -5.37 14.47 -7.25
CA ILE A 81 -4.12 13.97 -6.68
C ILE A 81 -3.26 13.20 -7.68
N GLY A 82 -3.83 12.86 -8.85
CA GLY A 82 -3.11 12.35 -10.00
C GLY A 82 -2.43 10.99 -9.78
N MET A 83 -3.08 10.09 -9.03
CA MET A 83 -2.60 8.74 -8.75
C MET A 83 -3.68 7.70 -9.10
N SER A 84 -3.33 6.44 -9.22
CA SER A 84 -4.26 5.36 -9.56
C SER A 84 -4.03 4.09 -8.75
N PHE A 85 -5.02 3.21 -8.77
CA PHE A 85 -5.05 1.96 -8.02
C PHE A 85 -4.85 2.16 -6.52
N PRO A 86 -5.86 2.66 -5.80
CA PRO A 86 -5.78 2.78 -4.35
C PRO A 86 -5.61 1.38 -3.73
N THR A 87 -4.56 1.25 -2.96
CA THR A 87 -4.10 0.05 -2.24
C THR A 87 -3.65 -1.12 -3.13
N ARG A 88 -3.06 -2.12 -2.50
CA ARG A 88 -2.64 -3.37 -3.14
C ARG A 88 -3.39 -4.54 -2.51
N PRO A 89 -4.13 -5.36 -3.30
CA PRO A 89 -5.01 -6.40 -2.76
C PRO A 89 -4.32 -7.47 -1.90
N ILE A 90 -3.03 -7.69 -2.15
CA ILE A 90 -2.25 -8.76 -1.48
C ILE A 90 -1.32 -8.22 -0.39
N THR A 91 -1.38 -6.92 -0.07
CA THR A 91 -0.49 -6.29 0.90
C THR A 91 -1.30 -5.62 2.00
N ASN A 92 -1.22 -6.15 3.21
CA ASN A 92 -1.80 -5.52 4.39
C ASN A 92 -1.07 -4.22 4.73
N GLY A 93 -1.76 -3.29 5.41
CA GLY A 93 -1.18 -2.06 5.91
C GLY A 93 -1.15 -0.90 4.91
N THR A 94 -1.64 -1.08 3.68
CA THR A 94 -1.68 -0.02 2.66
C THR A 94 -2.89 0.91 2.78
N LEU A 95 -3.82 0.61 3.68
CA LEU A 95 -4.99 1.42 4.04
C LEU A 95 -5.21 1.32 5.55
N PHE A 96 -5.24 2.43 6.26
CA PHE A 96 -5.40 2.45 7.72
C PHE A 96 -5.95 3.80 8.21
N VAL A 97 -6.46 3.80 9.45
CA VAL A 97 -6.81 5.01 10.20
C VAL A 97 -5.66 5.30 11.17
N ASP A 98 -5.18 6.54 11.17
CA ASP A 98 -4.17 6.97 12.14
C ASP A 98 -4.79 7.38 13.49
N GLU A 99 -3.96 7.73 14.47
CA GLU A 99 -4.38 8.14 15.81
C GLU A 99 -5.12 9.49 15.83
N LYS A 100 -5.03 10.29 14.77
CA LYS A 100 -5.79 11.54 14.59
C LYS A 100 -7.17 11.30 13.98
N GLY A 101 -7.41 10.09 13.44
CA GLY A 101 -8.64 9.71 12.76
C GLY A 101 -8.62 9.98 11.25
N ASP A 102 -7.48 10.36 10.68
CA ASP A 102 -7.30 10.46 9.24
C ASP A 102 -7.14 9.04 8.63
N ILE A 103 -7.73 8.81 7.47
CA ILE A 103 -7.47 7.60 6.68
C ILE A 103 -6.34 7.89 5.72
N TYR A 104 -5.29 7.08 5.78
CA TYR A 104 -4.20 7.09 4.80
C TYR A 104 -4.25 5.84 3.93
N PHE A 105 -3.88 6.01 2.67
CA PHE A 105 -3.82 4.93 1.70
C PHE A 105 -2.62 5.11 0.78
N SER A 106 -2.08 4.00 0.28
CA SER A 106 -1.13 4.02 -0.83
C SER A 106 -1.84 3.83 -2.16
N CYS A 107 -1.27 4.38 -3.23
CA CYS A 107 -1.65 4.11 -4.61
C CYS A 107 -0.54 3.35 -5.31
N LEU A 108 -0.93 2.37 -6.13
CA LEU A 108 0.01 1.44 -6.76
C LEU A 108 0.48 1.92 -8.14
N GLY A 109 -0.27 2.80 -8.79
CA GLY A 109 -0.04 3.14 -10.19
C GLY A 109 -0.22 1.91 -11.08
N SER A 110 0.74 1.68 -11.96
CA SER A 110 0.82 0.50 -12.82
C SER A 110 1.96 -0.45 -12.41
N PHE A 111 2.36 -0.47 -11.14
CA PHE A 111 3.58 -1.16 -10.66
C PHE A 111 4.88 -0.63 -11.32
N GLY A 112 4.85 0.58 -11.85
CA GLY A 112 5.97 1.17 -12.61
C GLY A 112 6.08 0.69 -14.05
N PHE A 113 5.18 -0.17 -14.54
CA PHE A 113 5.22 -0.66 -15.93
C PHE A 113 4.82 0.39 -16.97
N ILE A 114 3.93 1.30 -16.59
CA ILE A 114 3.43 2.39 -17.45
C ILE A 114 3.69 3.70 -16.73
N PRO A 115 4.65 4.52 -17.19
CA PRO A 115 5.09 5.75 -16.50
C PRO A 115 4.00 6.79 -16.28
N GLU A 116 2.96 6.79 -17.11
CA GLU A 116 1.84 7.72 -17.03
C GLU A 116 0.92 7.47 -15.82
N PHE A 117 0.98 6.28 -15.22
CA PHE A 117 0.19 5.94 -14.03
C PHE A 117 1.01 6.05 -12.77
N HIS A 118 0.58 6.93 -11.88
CA HIS A 118 1.39 7.37 -10.75
C HIS A 118 1.00 6.68 -9.43
N ALA A 119 2.03 6.36 -8.67
CA ALA A 119 1.92 5.78 -7.32
C ALA A 119 2.26 6.80 -6.23
N GLY A 120 1.86 6.49 -4.99
CA GLY A 120 2.16 7.36 -3.85
C GLY A 120 1.18 7.18 -2.70
N PHE A 121 0.99 8.24 -1.90
CA PHE A 121 0.12 8.21 -0.72
C PHE A 121 -0.89 9.35 -0.77
N GLY A 122 -2.13 9.03 -0.41
CA GLY A 122 -3.23 9.96 -0.27
C GLY A 122 -3.88 9.88 1.12
N ARG A 123 -4.84 10.78 1.37
CA ARG A 123 -5.52 10.92 2.65
C ARG A 123 -7.01 11.22 2.49
N ILE A 124 -7.81 10.76 3.46
CA ILE A 124 -9.17 11.25 3.74
C ILE A 124 -9.17 11.79 5.16
N LYS A 125 -9.46 13.08 5.36
CA LYS A 125 -9.42 13.72 6.67
C LYS A 125 -10.45 13.14 7.62
N LYS A 126 -10.18 13.20 8.91
CA LYS A 126 -11.14 12.88 9.98
C LYS A 126 -12.45 13.63 9.76
N GLY A 127 -13.58 12.90 9.91
CA GLY A 127 -14.91 13.44 9.74
C GLY A 127 -15.35 13.67 8.29
N GLU A 128 -14.44 13.58 7.33
CA GLU A 128 -14.75 13.72 5.90
C GLU A 128 -14.89 12.36 5.22
N THR A 129 -15.62 12.33 4.11
CA THR A 129 -15.74 11.14 3.27
C THR A 129 -15.00 11.29 1.94
N GLU A 130 -14.63 12.52 1.57
CA GLU A 130 -13.95 12.81 0.30
C GLU A 130 -12.42 12.72 0.45
N ILE A 131 -11.74 12.35 -0.63
CA ILE A 131 -10.28 12.35 -0.70
C ILE A 131 -9.78 13.79 -0.62
N ASP A 132 -8.80 14.02 0.25
CA ASP A 132 -8.17 15.32 0.42
C ASP A 132 -7.34 15.70 -0.81
N ALA A 133 -7.90 16.55 -1.68
CA ALA A 133 -7.24 17.01 -2.89
C ALA A 133 -5.94 17.82 -2.65
N THR A 134 -5.71 18.30 -1.40
CA THR A 134 -4.52 19.07 -1.03
C THR A 134 -3.39 18.22 -0.47
N TYR A 135 -3.65 16.91 -0.27
CA TYR A 135 -2.67 15.97 0.27
C TYR A 135 -2.28 14.91 -0.75
N LYS A 136 -1.02 14.90 -1.12
CA LYS A 136 -0.40 13.81 -1.87
C LYS A 136 1.08 13.70 -1.55
N ILE A 137 1.62 12.49 -1.65
CA ILE A 137 3.05 12.19 -1.75
C ILE A 137 3.21 11.33 -2.99
N ARG A 138 3.50 11.93 -4.13
CA ARG A 138 3.74 11.18 -5.37
C ARG A 138 5.19 10.70 -5.42
N LEU A 139 5.37 9.42 -5.69
CA LEU A 139 6.70 8.80 -5.68
C LEU A 139 7.58 9.32 -6.82
N ASP A 140 7.00 9.66 -7.96
CA ASP A 140 7.69 10.22 -9.12
C ASP A 140 8.00 11.74 -8.98
N GLU A 141 7.41 12.41 -7.97
CA GLU A 141 7.69 13.81 -7.65
C GLU A 141 8.61 13.96 -6.42
N THR A 142 8.66 12.95 -5.52
CA THR A 142 9.32 13.03 -4.23
C THR A 142 10.61 12.21 -4.21
N ASN A 143 11.75 12.85 -3.93
CA ASN A 143 13.02 12.16 -3.75
C ASN A 143 13.04 11.36 -2.44
N ILE A 144 13.65 10.17 -2.49
CA ILE A 144 13.97 9.37 -1.32
C ILE A 144 15.31 9.89 -0.76
N ALA A 145 15.26 10.60 0.35
CA ALA A 145 16.46 11.14 1.00
C ALA A 145 17.45 10.02 1.34
N GLY A 146 18.72 10.20 0.96
CA GLY A 146 19.79 9.23 1.14
C GLY A 146 19.91 8.17 0.03
N LEU A 147 19.01 8.18 -0.96
CA LEU A 147 19.12 7.43 -2.20
C LEU A 147 19.23 8.37 -3.41
N ASP A 148 18.66 9.59 -3.29
CA ASP A 148 18.59 10.63 -4.32
C ASP A 148 17.96 10.16 -5.64
N LYS A 149 16.97 9.28 -5.50
CA LYS A 149 16.15 8.73 -6.57
C LYS A 149 14.68 8.78 -6.18
N LYS A 150 13.83 8.67 -7.19
CA LYS A 150 12.39 8.59 -7.08
C LYS A 150 11.93 7.14 -7.09
N GLY A 151 10.73 6.87 -6.54
CA GLY A 151 10.15 5.55 -6.52
C GLY A 151 9.11 5.33 -7.61
N ASP A 152 8.83 4.06 -7.90
CA ASP A 152 7.84 3.64 -8.89
C ASP A 152 6.52 3.21 -8.23
N TYR A 153 6.59 2.42 -7.14
CA TYR A 153 5.40 2.00 -6.38
C TYR A 153 5.74 1.51 -4.97
N VAL A 154 4.71 1.47 -4.12
CA VAL A 154 4.78 0.93 -2.76
C VAL A 154 4.55 -0.58 -2.82
N ALA A 155 5.58 -1.37 -2.52
CA ALA A 155 5.51 -2.83 -2.60
C ALA A 155 4.93 -3.47 -1.33
N ALA A 156 5.24 -2.94 -0.16
CA ALA A 156 4.68 -3.34 1.14
C ALA A 156 4.77 -2.17 2.12
N MET A 157 3.86 -2.10 3.11
CA MET A 157 3.83 -1.01 4.09
C MET A 157 3.33 -1.48 5.45
N GLN A 158 3.86 -0.85 6.52
CA GLN A 158 3.41 -0.99 7.90
C GLN A 158 3.36 0.38 8.57
N TYR A 159 2.18 0.80 9.00
CA TYR A 159 2.05 1.99 9.84
C TYR A 159 2.57 1.72 11.25
N ALA A 160 3.32 2.67 11.80
CA ALA A 160 3.95 2.53 13.12
C ALA A 160 3.48 3.52 14.18
N GLY A 161 2.61 4.47 13.82
CA GLY A 161 2.11 5.53 14.68
C GLY A 161 2.82 6.86 14.47
N ASN A 162 2.25 7.95 14.97
CA ASN A 162 2.78 9.31 14.90
C ASN A 162 3.11 9.78 13.48
N GLY A 163 2.29 9.39 12.51
CA GLY A 163 2.48 9.72 11.10
C GLY A 163 3.63 8.98 10.42
N LYS A 164 4.25 8.00 11.08
CA LYS A 164 5.35 7.22 10.51
C LYS A 164 4.86 5.89 9.95
N ALA A 165 5.18 5.65 8.70
CA ALA A 165 5.01 4.36 8.06
C ALA A 165 6.37 3.85 7.56
N TYR A 166 6.52 2.55 7.55
CA TYR A 166 7.71 1.86 7.06
C TYR A 166 7.29 1.02 5.86
N THR A 167 8.10 1.04 4.81
CA THR A 167 7.68 0.47 3.53
C THR A 167 8.88 -0.09 2.76
N TYR A 168 8.59 -0.91 1.76
CA TYR A 168 9.45 -1.12 0.63
C TYR A 168 8.91 -0.32 -0.57
N ILE A 169 9.73 0.59 -1.10
CA ILE A 169 9.44 1.32 -2.33
C ILE A 169 10.30 0.75 -3.44
N SER A 170 9.67 0.36 -4.53
CA SER A 170 10.38 -0.07 -5.74
C SER A 170 11.01 1.13 -6.44
N VAL A 171 12.26 0.98 -6.87
CA VAL A 171 13.07 2.02 -7.54
C VAL A 171 13.75 1.38 -8.74
N SER A 172 13.07 1.34 -9.89
CA SER A 172 13.56 0.70 -11.12
C SER A 172 14.84 1.35 -11.67
N ALA A 173 15.08 2.61 -11.34
CA ALA A 173 16.33 3.31 -11.68
C ALA A 173 17.60 2.72 -11.03
N LEU A 174 17.48 1.73 -10.13
CA LEU A 174 18.61 0.96 -9.58
C LEU A 174 19.05 -0.18 -10.48
N ASP A 175 18.14 -0.70 -11.29
CA ASP A 175 18.43 -1.76 -12.26
C ASP A 175 17.76 -1.42 -13.61
N PRO A 176 18.53 -1.05 -14.63
CA PRO A 176 17.98 -0.72 -15.95
C PRO A 176 17.18 -1.84 -16.62
N LYS A 177 17.33 -3.07 -16.15
CA LYS A 177 16.61 -4.25 -16.65
C LYS A 177 15.39 -4.63 -15.78
N ALA A 178 15.08 -3.84 -14.75
CA ALA A 178 14.04 -4.15 -13.78
C ALA A 178 12.67 -4.43 -14.42
N LEU A 179 12.28 -3.62 -15.39
CA LEU A 179 10.98 -3.78 -16.07
C LEU A 179 10.93 -5.02 -16.97
N ALA A 180 12.07 -5.41 -17.58
CA ALA A 180 12.16 -6.62 -18.41
C ALA A 180 12.21 -7.90 -17.56
N ASN A 181 12.69 -7.81 -16.33
CA ASN A 181 12.80 -8.95 -15.42
C ASN A 181 12.45 -8.56 -13.96
N PRO A 182 11.20 -8.19 -13.69
CA PRO A 182 10.79 -7.70 -12.38
C PRO A 182 10.93 -8.75 -11.26
N TYR A 183 10.92 -10.04 -11.61
CA TYR A 183 11.01 -11.13 -10.64
C TYR A 183 12.42 -11.34 -10.07
N SER A 184 13.46 -10.87 -10.74
CA SER A 184 14.85 -10.99 -10.27
C SER A 184 15.50 -9.67 -9.89
N ALA A 185 14.92 -8.54 -10.27
CA ALA A 185 15.46 -7.22 -9.99
C ALA A 185 15.58 -6.93 -8.49
N ILE A 186 16.68 -6.33 -8.05
CA ILE A 186 16.92 -5.93 -6.66
C ILE A 186 16.72 -4.42 -6.55
N ILE A 187 15.47 -4.02 -6.40
CA ILE A 187 15.02 -2.63 -6.51
C ILE A 187 14.08 -2.18 -5.38
N ALA A 188 13.66 -3.07 -4.49
CA ALA A 188 12.78 -2.72 -3.37
C ALA A 188 13.62 -2.16 -2.22
N CYS A 189 13.55 -0.83 -2.04
CA CYS A 189 14.28 -0.08 -1.03
C CYS A 189 13.47 0.03 0.27
N PRO A 190 14.06 -0.25 1.44
CA PRO A 190 13.42 0.00 2.72
C PRO A 190 13.39 1.51 3.01
N VAL A 191 12.20 2.06 3.18
CA VAL A 191 11.97 3.51 3.30
C VAL A 191 11.08 3.79 4.51
N GLU A 192 11.44 4.82 5.27
CA GLU A 192 10.55 5.48 6.21
C GLU A 192 9.77 6.56 5.49
N VAL A 193 8.46 6.57 5.66
CA VAL A 193 7.55 7.59 5.16
C VAL A 193 7.07 8.42 6.35
N ASP A 194 7.33 9.70 6.32
CA ASP A 194 6.68 10.67 7.22
C ASP A 194 5.45 11.25 6.53
N LEU A 195 4.29 10.71 6.88
CA LEU A 195 3.02 11.10 6.28
C LEU A 195 2.63 12.53 6.64
N TYR A 196 3.04 13.03 7.83
CA TYR A 196 2.69 14.37 8.26
C TYR A 196 3.58 15.44 7.58
N ASN A 197 4.87 15.17 7.46
CA ASN A 197 5.84 16.06 6.80
C ASN A 197 6.01 15.78 5.31
N ARG A 198 5.39 14.71 4.79
CA ARG A 198 5.43 14.29 3.38
C ARG A 198 6.85 14.03 2.88
N THR A 199 7.65 13.30 3.65
CA THR A 199 9.03 12.97 3.30
C THR A 199 9.26 11.47 3.23
N LEU A 200 10.22 11.08 2.39
CA LEU A 200 10.68 9.71 2.19
C LEU A 200 12.17 9.63 2.56
N THR A 201 12.56 8.66 3.39
CA THR A 201 13.94 8.50 3.85
C THR A 201 14.39 7.05 3.76
N LEU A 202 15.48 6.78 3.07
CA LEU A 202 16.08 5.44 2.98
C LEU A 202 16.56 4.98 4.37
N ILE A 203 16.27 3.74 4.73
CA ILE A 203 16.85 3.08 5.90
C ILE A 203 18.13 2.37 5.45
N LYS A 204 19.26 3.05 5.52
CA LYS A 204 20.54 2.65 4.89
C LYS A 204 21.10 1.32 5.36
N ASP A 205 20.82 0.94 6.62
CA ASP A 205 21.39 -0.27 7.23
C ASP A 205 20.56 -1.54 6.94
N LEU A 206 19.49 -1.41 6.15
CA LEU A 206 18.70 -2.54 5.68
C LEU A 206 19.04 -2.85 4.21
N PRO A 207 19.05 -4.13 3.83
CA PRO A 207 19.34 -4.50 2.44
C PRO A 207 18.20 -4.14 1.49
N ILE A 208 18.56 -3.77 0.26
CA ILE A 208 17.62 -3.67 -0.85
C ILE A 208 17.21 -5.08 -1.26
N SER A 209 15.94 -5.27 -1.57
CA SER A 209 15.33 -6.56 -1.83
C SER A 209 14.77 -6.69 -3.25
N ASN A 210 14.45 -7.91 -3.64
CA ASN A 210 13.54 -8.16 -4.73
C ASN A 210 12.10 -7.81 -4.30
N PRO A 211 11.28 -7.13 -5.11
CA PRO A 211 9.92 -6.74 -4.75
C PRO A 211 8.94 -7.90 -4.47
N HIS A 212 9.28 -9.11 -4.92
CA HIS A 212 8.50 -10.33 -4.66
C HIS A 212 9.01 -11.13 -3.45
N SER A 213 10.08 -10.66 -2.80
CA SER A 213 10.73 -11.32 -1.67
C SER A 213 10.77 -10.38 -0.47
N ILE A 214 9.61 -9.81 -0.15
CA ILE A 214 9.47 -8.81 0.91
C ILE A 214 8.33 -9.18 1.87
N ALA A 215 8.56 -8.90 3.13
CA ALA A 215 7.54 -8.87 4.17
C ALA A 215 7.82 -7.68 5.08
N ILE A 216 6.79 -7.17 5.72
CA ILE A 216 6.94 -6.10 6.70
C ILE A 216 5.90 -6.27 7.80
N GLY A 217 6.31 -6.03 9.03
CA GLY A 217 5.42 -6.08 10.19
C GLY A 217 6.00 -5.34 11.37
N LYS A 218 5.17 -5.00 12.36
CA LYS A 218 5.58 -4.25 13.54
C LYS A 218 5.32 -5.03 14.81
N TYR A 219 6.33 -5.11 15.68
CA TYR A 219 6.21 -5.64 17.02
C TYR A 219 6.83 -4.66 18.02
N LYS A 220 6.02 -4.02 18.85
CA LYS A 220 6.43 -2.94 19.77
C LYS A 220 7.13 -1.80 18.99
N ASP A 221 8.37 -1.47 19.34
CA ASP A 221 9.23 -0.48 18.70
C ASP A 221 10.08 -1.05 17.55
N LEU A 222 9.90 -2.34 17.23
CA LEU A 222 10.60 -2.98 16.11
C LEU A 222 9.72 -3.07 14.87
N VAL A 223 10.28 -2.67 13.74
CA VAL A 223 9.76 -3.03 12.41
C VAL A 223 10.60 -4.17 11.89
N VAL A 224 9.95 -5.24 11.47
CA VAL A 224 10.58 -6.42 10.91
C VAL A 224 10.46 -6.38 9.40
N TYR A 225 11.59 -6.45 8.73
CA TYR A 225 11.71 -6.45 7.27
C TYR A 225 12.12 -7.82 6.77
N GLY A 226 11.31 -8.46 5.96
CA GLY A 226 11.72 -9.60 5.14
C GLY A 226 12.43 -9.12 3.89
N CYS A 227 13.60 -9.65 3.61
CA CYS A 227 14.42 -9.29 2.46
C CYS A 227 14.92 -10.54 1.75
N GLY A 228 14.87 -10.52 0.41
CA GLY A 228 15.50 -11.53 -0.43
C GLY A 228 16.28 -10.88 -1.55
N ASN A 229 17.59 -11.13 -1.55
CA ASN A 229 18.51 -10.78 -2.64
C ASN A 229 19.58 -11.86 -2.82
N ALA A 230 20.49 -11.69 -3.78
CA ALA A 230 21.48 -12.70 -4.12
C ALA A 230 22.47 -13.05 -2.98
N THR A 231 22.68 -12.15 -2.02
CA THR A 231 23.69 -12.31 -0.97
C THR A 231 23.10 -12.49 0.42
N SER A 232 21.83 -12.14 0.62
CA SER A 232 21.25 -12.14 1.95
C SER A 232 19.73 -12.28 1.88
N THR A 233 19.22 -13.36 2.47
CA THR A 233 17.79 -13.66 2.50
C THR A 233 17.37 -13.98 3.93
N GLY A 234 16.32 -13.31 4.42
CA GLY A 234 15.84 -13.49 5.78
C GLY A 234 15.12 -12.28 6.35
N PHE A 235 14.99 -12.26 7.67
CA PHE A 235 14.31 -11.17 8.38
C PHE A 235 15.30 -10.31 9.13
N TYR A 236 15.11 -8.99 9.05
CA TYR A 236 15.90 -7.94 9.63
C TYR A 236 15.06 -7.10 10.57
N TYR A 237 15.66 -6.54 11.60
CA TYR A 237 15.00 -5.62 12.53
C TYR A 237 15.45 -4.19 12.29
N PHE A 238 14.50 -3.28 12.42
CA PHE A 238 14.74 -1.85 12.54
C PHE A 238 14.05 -1.34 13.80
N ASN A 239 14.80 -0.79 14.73
CA ASN A 239 14.24 -0.17 15.93
C ASN A 239 13.87 1.29 15.66
N THR A 240 12.59 1.61 15.78
CA THR A 240 12.05 2.95 15.46
C THR A 240 12.49 4.05 16.43
N THR A 241 12.85 3.68 17.66
CA THR A 241 13.30 4.59 18.71
C THR A 241 14.80 4.88 18.58
N THR A 242 15.63 3.84 18.51
CA THR A 242 17.09 3.99 18.43
C THR A 242 17.62 4.24 17.02
N ARG A 243 16.76 4.05 16.00
CA ARG A 243 17.08 4.22 14.57
C ARG A 243 18.15 3.25 14.08
N LYS A 244 18.33 2.11 14.74
CA LYS A 244 19.31 1.08 14.36
C LYS A 244 18.63 -0.08 13.66
N ALA A 245 19.29 -0.60 12.62
CA ALA A 245 18.91 -1.83 11.95
C ALA A 245 19.98 -2.91 12.18
N TRP A 246 19.56 -4.17 12.18
CA TRP A 246 20.47 -5.32 12.26
C TRP A 246 19.82 -6.58 11.69
N GLY A 247 20.63 -7.55 11.32
CA GLY A 247 20.18 -8.85 10.82
C GLY A 247 21.11 -9.44 9.76
N PRO A 248 20.69 -10.52 9.12
CA PRO A 248 19.41 -11.20 9.34
C PRO A 248 19.34 -11.90 10.70
N VAL A 249 18.24 -11.68 11.43
CA VAL A 249 17.98 -12.36 12.71
C VAL A 249 17.40 -13.75 12.51
N ILE A 250 16.72 -13.95 11.39
CA ILE A 250 16.27 -15.25 10.88
C ILE A 250 16.72 -15.34 9.43
N LYS A 251 17.57 -16.29 9.12
CA LYS A 251 17.94 -16.62 7.73
C LYS A 251 16.89 -17.57 7.16
N THR A 252 16.51 -17.36 5.91
CA THR A 252 15.58 -18.23 5.18
C THR A 252 16.22 -18.77 3.91
N VAL A 253 15.81 -19.97 3.52
CA VAL A 253 16.22 -20.57 2.23
C VAL A 253 15.35 -20.04 1.09
N GLY A 254 14.07 -19.76 1.39
CA GLY A 254 13.12 -19.19 0.43
C GLY A 254 12.82 -17.72 0.71
N ASN A 255 12.03 -17.12 -0.17
CA ASN A 255 11.67 -15.71 -0.11
C ASN A 255 10.77 -15.41 1.11
N PRO A 256 11.15 -14.48 1.99
CA PRO A 256 10.28 -14.01 3.07
C PRO A 256 9.16 -13.15 2.47
N SER A 257 7.95 -13.71 2.35
CA SER A 257 6.81 -13.06 1.69
C SER A 257 5.72 -12.59 2.64
N SER A 258 5.74 -13.04 3.90
CA SER A 258 4.77 -12.61 4.90
C SER A 258 5.31 -12.78 6.32
N ILE A 259 4.79 -11.99 7.25
CA ILE A 259 5.05 -12.10 8.68
C ILE A 259 3.78 -11.75 9.46
N PHE A 260 3.50 -12.55 10.48
CA PHE A 260 2.37 -12.34 11.39
C PHE A 260 2.86 -12.45 12.83
N PHE A 261 2.43 -11.51 13.67
CA PHE A 261 2.69 -11.56 15.10
C PHE A 261 1.43 -12.03 15.82
N MET A 262 1.53 -13.14 16.51
CA MET A 262 0.46 -13.59 17.40
C MET A 262 0.48 -12.74 18.69
N LYS A 263 -0.71 -12.33 19.13
CA LYS A 263 -0.91 -11.61 20.39
C LYS A 263 -1.00 -12.58 21.55
#